data_80d07cf81a90406725adb90693e0cacc
#
_entry.id   80d07cf81a90406725adb90693e0cacc
#
_cell.length_a   1.000
_cell.length_b   1.000
_cell.length_c   1.000
_cell.angle_alpha   90.00
_cell.angle_beta   90.00
_cell.angle_gamma   90.00
#
_symmetry.space_group_name_H-M   'P 1'
#
loop_
_entity.id
_entity.type
_entity.pdbx_description
1 polymer ?
#
loop_
_entity_poly.entity_id
_entity_poly.type
_entity_poly.pdbx_seq_one_letter_code
_entity_poly.pdbx_strand_id
1 'polypeptide(L)'
;MKPVFKLLRAGSLLVAAVLVVGQLSAETAPLREFTKTINKQFNMSADGVVELTNKHGKIDIKTWDQSAVRISVKIVVDAKNEDDAQEVFDRISIDFSNSSDQVSAETEIADRKSSWWSWSDNSDDFSINYEVYMPASGNLDVTAKYCDVYSAAIAGRGEFTVKYGNFKLDGLGEDSEVNLAYGNGTLIRSRDLSVDLAYGNLKVEEASDVTIDVRYGKLMVDRAGDVVSDSRYSTFQLGEIREFRNDGKYDNVSIGFAEEVVVETHYTNVAVERLARRMNLDMAYGSAKATQVETSFDEITLNGRYTDFKLYMDSGVNCSLDLSSNYADIRLPSSGINKNYDAQEGSSHEVRGTMGSGGNSTIKARMSYGGLLVRTN
;
A
#
# COMPACT_ATOMS: atom_id res chain seq x y z
N MET A 1 49.78 -88.13 -39.05
CA MET A 1 51.05 -87.51 -38.63
C MET A 1 50.82 -86.10 -38.31
N LYS A 2 50.81 -85.73 -37.06
CA LYS A 2 50.60 -84.40 -36.53
C LYS A 2 51.81 -83.97 -35.71
N PRO A 3 52.35 -82.78 -35.90
CA PRO A 3 53.20 -82.21 -34.86
C PRO A 3 52.45 -81.33 -33.88
N VAL A 4 52.82 -81.43 -32.66
CA VAL A 4 52.35 -80.72 -31.49
C VAL A 4 53.14 -79.43 -31.35
N PHE A 5 52.44 -78.25 -31.32
CA PHE A 5 53.05 -77.01 -30.95
C PHE A 5 52.77 -76.69 -29.48
N LYS A 6 53.84 -76.44 -28.71
CA LYS A 6 53.79 -75.92 -27.33
C LYS A 6 53.56 -74.43 -27.36
N LEU A 7 52.50 -73.98 -26.66
CA LEU A 7 52.30 -72.54 -26.33
C LEU A 7 53.07 -72.18 -25.06
N LEU A 8 53.94 -71.22 -25.18
CA LEU A 8 54.52 -70.49 -24.06
C LEU A 8 53.50 -69.48 -23.57
N ARG A 9 53.20 -69.48 -22.29
CA ARG A 9 52.44 -68.43 -21.58
C ARG A 9 53.46 -67.35 -21.18
N ALA A 10 53.31 -66.12 -21.77
CA ALA A 10 53.90 -64.89 -21.29
C ALA A 10 52.82 -64.23 -20.31
N GLY A 11 53.19 -64.14 -19.03
CA GLY A 11 52.42 -63.39 -18.05
C GLY A 11 52.63 -61.91 -18.18
N SER A 12 51.61 -61.19 -18.58
CA SER A 12 51.57 -59.70 -18.50
C SER A 12 51.13 -59.25 -17.13
N LEU A 13 52.06 -58.65 -16.37
CA LEU A 13 51.78 -57.93 -15.14
C LEU A 13 51.09 -56.59 -15.52
N LEU A 14 49.80 -56.46 -15.23
CA LEU A 14 49.06 -55.22 -15.35
C LEU A 14 49.25 -54.44 -14.04
N VAL A 15 50.06 -53.40 -14.03
CA VAL A 15 50.18 -52.45 -12.93
C VAL A 15 49.00 -51.48 -13.04
N ALA A 16 47.97 -51.64 -12.23
CA ALA A 16 46.90 -50.69 -12.12
C ALA A 16 47.38 -49.50 -11.29
N ALA A 17 47.71 -48.38 -11.93
CA ALA A 17 47.92 -47.11 -11.25
C ALA A 17 46.55 -46.54 -10.83
N VAL A 18 46.23 -46.62 -9.53
CA VAL A 18 45.08 -45.94 -8.96
C VAL A 18 45.37 -44.45 -8.83
N LEU A 19 44.90 -43.65 -9.77
CA LEU A 19 44.87 -42.19 -9.64
C LEU A 19 43.78 -41.84 -8.61
N VAL A 20 44.19 -41.56 -7.39
CA VAL A 20 43.35 -40.89 -6.38
C VAL A 20 43.27 -39.45 -6.80
N VAL A 21 42.18 -39.07 -7.52
CA VAL A 21 41.83 -37.70 -7.73
C VAL A 21 41.21 -37.22 -6.42
N GLY A 22 42.01 -36.60 -5.57
CA GLY A 22 41.54 -35.86 -4.42
C GLY A 22 40.66 -34.73 -4.94
N GLN A 23 39.33 -34.81 -4.72
CA GLN A 23 38.46 -33.67 -4.86
C GLN A 23 38.87 -32.67 -3.76
N LEU A 24 39.65 -31.66 -4.12
CA LEU A 24 39.75 -30.43 -3.33
C LEU A 24 38.38 -29.76 -3.38
N SER A 25 37.51 -30.11 -2.47
CA SER A 25 36.39 -29.25 -2.12
C SER A 25 37.01 -27.97 -1.60
N ALA A 26 36.95 -26.89 -2.37
CA ALA A 26 37.25 -25.57 -1.86
C ALA A 26 36.17 -25.28 -0.79
N GLU A 27 36.52 -25.52 0.46
CA GLU A 27 35.72 -25.13 1.60
C GLU A 27 35.67 -23.60 1.59
N THR A 28 34.58 -23.01 1.11
CA THR A 28 34.36 -21.56 1.19
C THR A 28 34.34 -21.21 2.67
N ALA A 29 35.31 -20.42 3.12
CA ALA A 29 35.37 -19.95 4.49
C ALA A 29 34.02 -19.33 4.86
N PRO A 30 33.43 -19.70 6.02
CA PRO A 30 32.15 -19.15 6.44
C PRO A 30 32.26 -17.63 6.61
N LEU A 31 31.23 -16.89 6.13
CA LEU A 31 31.12 -15.46 6.37
C LEU A 31 31.02 -15.19 7.88
N ARG A 32 31.61 -14.10 8.32
CA ARG A 32 31.56 -13.60 9.70
C ARG A 32 31.04 -12.19 9.72
N GLU A 33 30.25 -11.87 10.73
CA GLU A 33 29.71 -10.54 10.95
C GLU A 33 30.78 -9.60 11.51
N PHE A 34 30.98 -8.47 10.85
CA PHE A 34 31.81 -7.35 11.30
C PHE A 34 30.91 -6.14 11.49
N THR A 35 31.15 -5.32 12.51
CA THR A 35 30.29 -4.18 12.84
C THR A 35 31.09 -2.91 13.08
N LYS A 36 30.54 -1.79 12.60
CA LYS A 36 31.01 -0.44 12.89
C LYS A 36 29.88 0.41 13.42
N THR A 37 30.06 1.07 14.57
CA THR A 37 29.01 1.89 15.17
C THR A 37 29.43 3.34 15.24
N ILE A 38 28.56 4.25 14.84
CA ILE A 38 28.75 5.68 14.88
C ILE A 38 27.64 6.26 15.77
N ASN A 39 28.01 6.99 16.83
CA ASN A 39 27.06 7.62 17.74
C ASN A 39 27.23 9.14 17.70
N LYS A 40 26.14 9.87 17.54
CA LYS A 40 26.08 11.33 17.55
C LYS A 40 24.91 11.81 18.39
N GLN A 41 25.07 12.93 19.03
CA GLN A 41 23.99 13.63 19.72
C GLN A 41 24.10 15.11 19.44
N PHE A 42 22.96 15.73 19.15
CA PHE A 42 22.86 17.15 18.80
C PHE A 42 21.73 17.78 19.61
N ASN A 43 21.92 19.00 20.05
CA ASN A 43 20.83 19.79 20.60
C ASN A 43 19.95 20.27 19.44
N MET A 44 18.66 20.23 19.63
CA MET A 44 17.67 20.68 18.64
C MET A 44 16.44 21.20 19.39
N SER A 45 15.76 22.21 18.85
CA SER A 45 14.46 22.66 19.37
C SER A 45 13.45 21.53 19.36
N ALA A 46 12.48 21.56 20.27
CA ALA A 46 11.53 20.48 20.43
C ALA A 46 10.59 20.30 19.21
N ASP A 47 10.43 21.34 18.41
CA ASP A 47 9.64 21.42 17.16
C ASP A 47 10.51 21.42 15.89
N GLY A 48 11.81 21.17 16.05
CA GLY A 48 12.75 21.07 14.93
C GLY A 48 12.50 19.87 14.02
N VAL A 49 13.24 19.79 12.92
CA VAL A 49 13.11 18.76 11.90
C VAL A 49 14.27 17.77 12.00
N VAL A 50 13.97 16.48 12.00
CA VAL A 50 14.95 15.39 11.82
C VAL A 50 14.84 14.83 10.42
N GLU A 51 15.93 14.95 9.65
CA GLU A 51 16.00 14.44 8.28
C GLU A 51 16.89 13.18 8.22
N LEU A 52 16.35 12.08 7.75
CA LEU A 52 17.06 10.81 7.70
C LEU A 52 17.02 10.23 6.29
N THR A 53 18.18 10.01 5.69
CA THR A 53 18.30 9.31 4.41
C THR A 53 19.10 8.04 4.59
N ASN A 54 18.49 6.88 4.31
CA ASN A 54 19.18 5.60 4.42
C ASN A 54 18.91 4.68 3.22
N LYS A 55 19.91 3.84 2.96
CA LYS A 55 19.87 2.76 1.95
C LYS A 55 20.36 1.48 2.59
N HIS A 56 19.64 0.35 2.35
CA HIS A 56 20.00 -1.01 2.81
C HIS A 56 20.04 -1.18 4.33
N GLY A 57 18.89 -1.52 4.94
CA GLY A 57 18.82 -1.83 6.37
C GLY A 57 17.52 -1.40 7.02
N LYS A 58 17.62 -0.66 8.12
CA LYS A 58 16.43 -0.14 8.82
C LYS A 58 16.66 1.23 9.45
N ILE A 59 15.55 1.95 9.68
CA ILE A 59 15.48 3.16 10.50
C ILE A 59 14.48 2.89 11.63
N ASP A 60 14.90 3.02 12.87
CA ASP A 60 14.10 2.84 14.08
C ASP A 60 14.06 4.16 14.87
N ILE A 61 12.92 4.86 14.83
CA ILE A 61 12.74 6.17 15.45
C ILE A 61 11.94 6.01 16.73
N LYS A 62 12.49 6.52 17.82
CA LYS A 62 11.91 6.57 19.15
C LYS A 62 11.80 7.99 19.63
N THR A 63 10.81 8.28 20.43
CA THR A 63 10.61 9.62 20.98
C THR A 63 11.02 9.69 22.45
N TRP A 64 11.47 10.86 22.90
CA TRP A 64 11.81 11.17 24.27
C TRP A 64 11.42 12.61 24.64
N ASP A 65 11.66 13.00 25.88
CA ASP A 65 11.33 14.32 26.43
C ASP A 65 12.50 15.33 26.45
N GLN A 66 13.60 15.02 25.72
CA GLN A 66 14.78 15.90 25.68
C GLN A 66 14.78 16.77 24.41
N SER A 67 15.21 18.04 24.53
CA SER A 67 15.45 18.93 23.38
C SER A 67 16.76 18.59 22.67
N ALA A 68 16.88 17.37 22.22
CA ALA A 68 18.06 16.83 21.57
C ALA A 68 17.67 15.67 20.62
N VAL A 69 18.56 15.38 19.69
CA VAL A 69 18.46 14.19 18.80
C VAL A 69 19.70 13.33 19.01
N ARG A 70 19.51 12.05 19.29
CA ARG A 70 20.57 11.06 19.33
C ARG A 70 20.42 10.08 18.18
N ILE A 71 21.48 9.92 17.41
CA ILE A 71 21.53 9.01 16.25
C ILE A 71 22.64 8.01 16.50
N SER A 72 22.31 6.73 16.50
CA SER A 72 23.23 5.61 16.51
C SER A 72 23.10 4.86 15.20
N VAL A 73 24.19 4.79 14.42
CA VAL A 73 24.21 4.05 13.15
C VAL A 73 25.12 2.84 13.31
N LYS A 74 24.54 1.64 13.21
CA LYS A 74 25.27 0.37 13.20
C LYS A 74 25.35 -0.16 11.78
N ILE A 75 26.57 -0.18 11.21
CA ILE A 75 26.86 -0.80 9.93
C ILE A 75 27.29 -2.24 10.22
N VAL A 76 26.63 -3.21 9.59
CA VAL A 76 26.90 -4.63 9.70
C VAL A 76 27.34 -5.13 8.33
N VAL A 77 28.43 -5.88 8.29
CA VAL A 77 29.00 -6.44 7.05
C VAL A 77 29.30 -7.93 7.27
N ASP A 78 28.79 -8.78 6.40
CA ASP A 78 29.13 -10.19 6.36
C ASP A 78 30.28 -10.41 5.37
N ALA A 79 31.48 -10.75 5.87
CA ALA A 79 32.69 -10.89 5.07
C ALA A 79 33.51 -12.13 5.48
N LYS A 80 34.42 -12.56 4.64
CA LYS A 80 35.32 -13.70 4.91
C LYS A 80 36.40 -13.36 5.92
N ASN A 81 36.85 -12.12 5.92
CA ASN A 81 37.90 -11.60 6.78
C ASN A 81 37.72 -10.10 7.03
N GLU A 82 38.55 -9.55 7.88
CA GLU A 82 38.49 -8.14 8.30
C GLU A 82 38.83 -7.17 7.15
N ASP A 83 39.74 -7.54 6.28
CA ASP A 83 40.17 -6.69 5.15
C ASP A 83 39.02 -6.52 4.16
N ASP A 84 38.29 -7.59 3.83
CA ASP A 84 37.11 -7.54 2.98
C ASP A 84 36.01 -6.67 3.63
N ALA A 85 35.81 -6.79 4.94
CA ALA A 85 34.84 -5.96 5.67
C ALA A 85 35.26 -4.48 5.70
N GLN A 86 36.56 -4.19 5.87
CA GLN A 86 37.07 -2.84 5.88
C GLN A 86 36.88 -2.14 4.52
N GLU A 87 37.05 -2.87 3.41
CA GLU A 87 36.76 -2.34 2.06
C GLU A 87 35.30 -1.87 1.94
N VAL A 88 34.34 -2.62 2.51
CA VAL A 88 32.94 -2.23 2.55
C VAL A 88 32.73 -1.03 3.45
N PHE A 89 33.30 -1.01 4.68
CA PHE A 89 33.18 0.10 5.59
C PHE A 89 33.75 1.41 5.02
N ASP A 90 34.81 1.37 4.22
CA ASP A 90 35.43 2.54 3.61
C ASP A 90 34.59 3.14 2.48
N ARG A 91 33.64 2.38 1.95
CA ARG A 91 32.69 2.85 0.92
C ARG A 91 31.45 3.49 1.52
N ILE A 92 31.19 3.30 2.81
CA ILE A 92 30.01 3.79 3.49
C ILE A 92 30.37 4.98 4.35
N SER A 93 29.84 6.14 4.02
CA SER A 93 29.91 7.34 4.86
C SER A 93 28.52 7.73 5.38
N ILE A 94 28.50 8.33 6.56
CA ILE A 94 27.30 8.92 7.13
C ILE A 94 27.59 10.39 7.35
N ASP A 95 26.91 11.24 6.59
CA ASP A 95 27.07 12.68 6.67
C ASP A 95 26.05 13.24 7.64
N PHE A 96 26.56 14.00 8.62
CA PHE A 96 25.72 14.63 9.64
C PHE A 96 25.77 16.13 9.48
N SER A 97 24.62 16.79 9.54
CA SER A 97 24.54 18.22 9.72
C SER A 97 23.58 18.58 10.85
N ASN A 98 23.79 19.73 11.49
CA ASN A 98 22.90 20.22 12.52
C ASN A 98 22.86 21.73 12.59
N SER A 99 21.71 22.27 12.96
CA SER A 99 21.45 23.63 13.39
C SER A 99 20.63 23.60 14.69
N SER A 100 20.12 24.75 15.13
CA SER A 100 19.21 24.81 16.29
C SER A 100 17.86 24.16 16.07
N ASP A 101 17.41 24.05 14.83
CA ASP A 101 16.06 23.63 14.40
C ASP A 101 16.05 22.47 13.40
N GLN A 102 17.22 21.95 13.05
CA GLN A 102 17.36 20.84 12.11
C GLN A 102 18.54 19.94 12.46
N VAL A 103 18.33 18.63 12.36
CA VAL A 103 19.39 17.61 12.43
C VAL A 103 19.22 16.67 11.25
N SER A 104 20.29 16.46 10.48
CA SER A 104 20.25 15.50 9.39
C SER A 104 21.30 14.41 9.53
N ALA A 105 20.96 13.22 8.99
CA ALA A 105 21.91 12.12 8.80
C ALA A 105 21.61 11.41 7.47
N GLU A 106 22.60 11.42 6.59
CA GLU A 106 22.49 10.85 5.25
C GLU A 106 23.54 9.75 5.01
N THR A 107 23.09 8.60 4.55
CA THR A 107 23.95 7.51 4.12
C THR A 107 24.38 7.71 2.68
N GLU A 108 25.68 7.80 2.47
CA GLU A 108 26.30 7.74 1.15
C GLU A 108 27.07 6.43 0.97
N ILE A 109 26.90 5.79 -0.19
CA ILE A 109 27.57 4.54 -0.55
C ILE A 109 28.30 4.76 -1.85
N ALA A 110 29.65 4.77 -1.80
CA ALA A 110 30.47 4.91 -2.99
C ALA A 110 30.38 3.66 -3.88
N ASP A 111 30.35 3.87 -5.17
CA ASP A 111 30.38 2.78 -6.15
C ASP A 111 31.65 1.93 -5.99
N ARG A 112 31.49 0.62 -6.20
CA ARG A 112 32.65 -0.29 -6.26
C ARG A 112 33.52 0.12 -7.44
N LYS A 113 34.82 0.33 -7.22
CA LYS A 113 35.77 0.53 -8.33
C LYS A 113 35.75 -0.74 -9.15
N SER A 114 35.06 -0.75 -10.28
CA SER A 114 34.97 -1.93 -11.14
C SER A 114 36.32 -2.25 -11.72
N SER A 115 36.93 -3.33 -11.25
CA SER A 115 37.96 -4.01 -12.04
C SER A 115 37.20 -4.79 -13.12
N TRP A 116 37.43 -4.48 -14.40
CA TRP A 116 36.77 -5.09 -15.54
C TRP A 116 36.92 -6.62 -15.60
N TRP A 117 37.72 -7.21 -14.71
CA TRP A 117 38.08 -8.63 -14.65
C TRP A 117 37.37 -9.44 -13.56
N SER A 118 36.55 -8.83 -12.70
CA SER A 118 35.87 -9.54 -11.63
C SER A 118 34.39 -9.82 -11.99
N TRP A 119 34.13 -10.93 -12.64
CA TRP A 119 32.83 -11.55 -12.83
C TRP A 119 32.42 -12.38 -11.58
N SER A 120 32.81 -11.95 -10.41
CA SER A 120 32.39 -12.57 -9.17
C SER A 120 31.15 -11.80 -8.65
N ASP A 121 30.03 -12.45 -8.69
CA ASP A 121 28.73 -12.04 -8.23
C ASP A 121 28.68 -12.05 -6.67
N ASN A 122 29.60 -11.32 -6.04
CA ASN A 122 29.54 -11.07 -4.62
C ASN A 122 28.82 -9.72 -4.44
N SER A 123 27.48 -9.78 -4.32
CA SER A 123 26.74 -8.71 -3.67
C SER A 123 27.31 -8.58 -2.26
N ASP A 124 27.91 -7.43 -1.94
CA ASP A 124 28.33 -7.14 -0.57
C ASP A 124 27.09 -7.29 0.32
N ASP A 125 27.14 -8.23 1.26
CA ASP A 125 26.05 -8.44 2.22
C ASP A 125 26.31 -7.51 3.41
N PHE A 126 25.61 -6.38 3.40
CA PHE A 126 25.71 -5.40 4.49
C PHE A 126 24.37 -4.77 4.79
N SER A 127 24.23 -4.26 6.01
CA SER A 127 23.09 -3.47 6.43
C SER A 127 23.52 -2.24 7.24
N ILE A 128 22.78 -1.14 7.07
CA ILE A 128 23.01 0.13 7.76
C ILE A 128 21.77 0.43 8.59
N ASN A 129 21.91 0.32 9.90
CA ASN A 129 20.79 0.37 10.83
C ASN A 129 20.88 1.63 11.69
N TYR A 130 19.88 2.50 11.55
CA TYR A 130 19.71 3.72 12.34
C TYR A 130 18.83 3.43 13.55
N GLU A 131 19.26 3.86 14.71
CA GLU A 131 18.45 4.03 15.90
C GLU A 131 18.47 5.51 16.28
N VAL A 132 17.29 6.15 16.25
CA VAL A 132 17.16 7.59 16.43
C VAL A 132 16.24 7.87 17.62
N TYR A 133 16.65 8.76 18.50
CA TYR A 133 15.82 9.33 19.54
C TYR A 133 15.64 10.81 19.28
N MET A 134 14.40 11.29 19.26
CA MET A 134 14.06 12.68 18.99
C MET A 134 12.90 13.17 19.88
N PRO A 135 12.69 14.50 20.01
CA PRO A 135 11.52 15.03 20.71
C PRO A 135 10.21 14.56 20.04
N ALA A 136 9.21 14.19 20.85
CA ALA A 136 7.91 13.74 20.33
C ALA A 136 7.14 14.84 19.56
N SER A 137 7.43 16.13 19.82
CA SER A 137 6.84 17.28 19.11
C SER A 137 7.56 17.64 17.81
N GLY A 138 8.72 17.02 17.53
CA GLY A 138 9.53 17.31 16.35
C GLY A 138 8.89 16.81 15.06
N ASN A 139 9.32 17.41 13.96
CA ASN A 139 8.98 17.00 12.60
C ASN A 139 10.00 15.98 12.09
N LEU A 140 9.57 15.13 11.18
CA LEU A 140 10.38 14.00 10.70
C LEU A 140 10.28 13.86 9.19
N ASP A 141 11.42 13.91 8.51
CA ASP A 141 11.56 13.61 7.09
C ASP A 141 12.43 12.35 6.91
N VAL A 142 11.89 11.31 6.28
CA VAL A 142 12.56 10.03 6.10
C VAL A 142 12.55 9.62 4.64
N THR A 143 13.73 9.51 4.06
CA THR A 143 13.92 8.89 2.75
C THR A 143 14.61 7.53 2.92
N ALA A 144 13.92 6.45 2.60
CA ALA A 144 14.37 5.07 2.77
C ALA A 144 14.28 4.28 1.46
N LYS A 145 15.38 3.61 1.09
CA LYS A 145 15.41 2.73 -0.07
C LYS A 145 16.04 1.38 0.28
N TYR A 146 15.35 0.27 -0.01
CA TYR A 146 15.74 -1.06 0.44
C TYR A 146 15.91 -1.12 1.96
N CYS A 147 14.99 -0.45 2.67
CA CYS A 147 15.13 -0.15 4.07
C CYS A 147 13.76 -0.18 4.74
N ASP A 148 13.65 -0.85 5.87
CA ASP A 148 12.42 -0.84 6.67
C ASP A 148 12.43 0.34 7.66
N VAL A 149 11.26 0.97 7.88
CA VAL A 149 11.13 2.15 8.74
C VAL A 149 10.13 1.87 9.87
N TYR A 150 10.55 2.12 11.10
CA TYR A 150 9.73 2.04 12.29
C TYR A 150 9.77 3.39 13.00
N SER A 151 8.60 3.95 13.31
CA SER A 151 8.53 5.21 14.05
C SER A 151 7.51 5.15 15.17
N ALA A 152 7.93 5.53 16.35
CA ALA A 152 7.02 5.90 17.43
C ALA A 152 6.15 7.09 16.99
N ALA A 153 5.06 7.34 17.71
CA ALA A 153 4.19 8.47 17.41
C ALA A 153 4.90 9.82 17.63
N ILE A 154 4.74 10.71 16.65
CA ILE A 154 5.16 12.12 16.71
C ILE A 154 3.93 13.02 16.63
N ALA A 155 4.01 14.18 17.29
CA ALA A 155 2.95 15.19 17.21
C ALA A 155 3.19 16.20 16.08
N GLY A 156 4.43 16.29 15.57
CA GLY A 156 4.78 17.09 14.41
C GLY A 156 4.41 16.44 13.09
N ARG A 157 4.70 17.15 11.99
CA ARG A 157 4.53 16.65 10.63
C ARG A 157 5.51 15.51 10.35
N GLY A 158 5.03 14.48 9.69
CA GLY A 158 5.85 13.38 9.15
C GLY A 158 5.83 13.37 7.63
N GLU A 159 7.00 13.28 7.00
CA GLU A 159 7.17 13.08 5.57
C GLU A 159 8.00 11.81 5.34
N PHE A 160 7.41 10.82 4.68
CA PHE A 160 8.06 9.52 4.49
C PHE A 160 8.07 9.13 3.03
N THR A 161 9.26 8.94 2.48
CA THR A 161 9.45 8.35 1.16
C THR A 161 10.13 6.98 1.32
N VAL A 162 9.36 5.90 1.14
CA VAL A 162 9.85 4.53 1.28
C VAL A 162 9.73 3.78 -0.05
N LYS A 163 10.86 3.28 -0.55
CA LYS A 163 10.92 2.48 -1.79
C LYS A 163 11.61 1.15 -1.55
N TYR A 164 10.97 0.05 -1.97
CA TYR A 164 11.49 -1.31 -1.81
C TYR A 164 11.75 -1.67 -0.35
N GLY A 165 10.83 -1.28 0.53
CA GLY A 165 10.88 -1.51 1.97
C GLY A 165 9.50 -1.41 2.59
N ASN A 166 9.42 -1.69 3.88
CA ASN A 166 8.17 -1.62 4.61
C ASN A 166 8.25 -0.54 5.68
N PHE A 167 7.09 -0.10 6.17
CA PHE A 167 7.08 0.76 7.34
C PHE A 167 5.95 0.43 8.33
N LYS A 168 6.21 0.78 9.58
CA LYS A 168 5.20 0.87 10.63
C LYS A 168 5.37 2.17 11.39
N LEU A 169 4.35 3.02 11.34
CA LEU A 169 4.31 4.32 11.99
C LEU A 169 3.18 4.33 13.01
N ASP A 170 3.49 4.63 14.28
CA ASP A 170 2.51 4.60 15.36
C ASP A 170 1.62 5.85 15.37
N GLY A 171 2.09 6.98 14.85
CA GLY A 171 1.28 8.19 14.72
C GLY A 171 2.01 9.35 14.08
N LEU A 172 1.27 10.15 13.31
CA LEU A 172 1.74 11.35 12.64
C LEU A 172 0.83 12.54 12.97
N GLY A 173 1.41 13.73 13.05
CA GLY A 173 0.67 14.98 13.21
C GLY A 173 -0.07 15.43 11.94
N GLU A 174 -0.42 16.72 11.91
CA GLU A 174 -1.14 17.34 10.78
C GLU A 174 -0.27 17.42 9.52
N ASP A 175 -0.91 17.51 8.37
CA ASP A 175 -0.29 17.71 7.05
C ASP A 175 0.85 16.72 6.74
N SER A 176 0.70 15.48 7.19
CA SER A 176 1.71 14.46 6.97
C SER A 176 1.60 13.83 5.58
N GLU A 177 2.75 13.39 5.05
CA GLU A 177 2.85 12.83 3.70
C GLU A 177 3.55 11.47 3.72
N VAL A 178 3.01 10.52 2.97
CA VAL A 178 3.57 9.17 2.83
C VAL A 178 3.64 8.79 1.35
N ASN A 179 4.84 8.62 0.85
CA ASN A 179 5.14 8.13 -0.48
C ASN A 179 5.66 6.69 -0.39
N LEU A 180 4.85 5.70 -0.78
CA LEU A 180 5.21 4.28 -0.69
C LEU A 180 5.23 3.62 -2.07
N ALA A 181 6.37 3.05 -2.43
CA ALA A 181 6.48 2.28 -3.66
C ALA A 181 7.16 0.92 -3.44
N TYR A 182 6.55 -0.16 -3.97
CA TYR A 182 7.06 -1.54 -3.89
C TYR A 182 7.30 -2.02 -2.46
N GLY A 183 6.29 -1.82 -1.60
CA GLY A 183 6.39 -2.19 -0.19
C GLY A 183 5.03 -2.25 0.51
N ASN A 184 5.07 -2.45 1.82
CA ASN A 184 3.88 -2.46 2.65
C ASN A 184 4.03 -1.45 3.79
N GLY A 185 2.97 -0.69 4.05
CA GLY A 185 2.92 0.29 5.11
C GLY A 185 1.80 0.00 6.10
N THR A 186 2.06 0.32 7.37
CA THR A 186 1.04 0.40 8.39
C THR A 186 1.20 1.72 9.14
N LEU A 187 0.13 2.51 9.17
CA LEU A 187 0.03 3.73 9.95
C LEU A 187 -1.13 3.56 10.95
N ILE A 188 -0.84 3.68 12.24
CA ILE A 188 -1.85 3.47 13.28
C ILE A 188 -2.75 4.69 13.37
N ARG A 189 -2.20 5.92 13.42
CA ARG A 189 -2.98 7.15 13.50
C ARG A 189 -2.36 8.29 12.73
N SER A 190 -3.20 9.10 12.10
CA SER A 190 -2.83 10.38 11.52
C SER A 190 -3.97 11.38 11.70
N ARG A 191 -3.66 12.65 11.53
CA ARG A 191 -4.70 13.65 11.23
C ARG A 191 -4.88 13.69 9.72
N ASP A 192 -4.54 14.78 9.08
CA ASP A 192 -4.64 14.91 7.64
C ASP A 192 -3.45 14.21 6.99
N LEU A 193 -3.75 13.26 6.10
CA LEU A 193 -2.77 12.39 5.49
C LEU A 193 -2.84 12.48 3.96
N SER A 194 -1.72 12.85 3.35
CA SER A 194 -1.52 12.74 1.90
C SER A 194 -0.71 11.51 1.57
N VAL A 195 -1.14 10.75 0.56
CA VAL A 195 -0.51 9.47 0.20
C VAL A 195 -0.28 9.37 -1.31
N ASP A 196 0.93 8.99 -1.72
CA ASP A 196 1.20 8.42 -3.04
C ASP A 196 1.57 6.94 -2.86
N LEU A 197 0.75 6.04 -3.40
CA LEU A 197 0.92 4.59 -3.26
C LEU A 197 1.05 3.91 -4.62
N ALA A 198 2.20 3.32 -4.88
CA ALA A 198 2.46 2.60 -6.10
C ALA A 198 2.98 1.18 -5.86
N TYR A 199 2.33 0.15 -6.43
CA TYR A 199 2.76 -1.26 -6.36
C TYR A 199 2.97 -1.75 -4.93
N GLY A 200 2.05 -1.39 -4.03
CA GLY A 200 2.19 -1.72 -2.61
C GLY A 200 0.86 -1.82 -1.88
N ASN A 201 0.94 -2.03 -0.58
CA ASN A 201 -0.23 -2.05 0.28
C ASN A 201 -0.04 -1.06 1.43
N LEU A 202 -1.06 -0.28 1.71
CA LEU A 202 -1.09 0.62 2.87
C LEU A 202 -2.30 0.30 3.74
N LYS A 203 -2.04 0.12 5.04
CA LYS A 203 -3.07 0.07 6.07
C LYS A 203 -3.00 1.33 6.92
N VAL A 204 -4.12 2.03 7.06
CA VAL A 204 -4.34 3.13 7.99
C VAL A 204 -5.43 2.70 8.98
N GLU A 205 -5.14 2.67 10.27
CA GLU A 205 -6.15 2.26 11.26
C GLU A 205 -7.09 3.43 11.56
N GLU A 206 -6.56 4.65 11.73
CA GLU A 206 -7.37 5.83 12.00
C GLU A 206 -6.76 7.08 11.40
N ALA A 207 -7.56 7.87 10.68
CA ALA A 207 -7.17 9.19 10.20
C ALA A 207 -8.33 10.18 10.32
N SER A 208 -8.04 11.50 10.39
CA SER A 208 -9.10 12.50 10.21
C SER A 208 -9.54 12.50 8.76
N ASP A 209 -8.65 12.87 7.84
CA ASP A 209 -8.92 12.84 6.42
C ASP A 209 -7.74 12.22 5.64
N VAL A 210 -8.03 11.57 4.51
CA VAL A 210 -7.03 10.92 3.66
C VAL A 210 -7.21 11.37 2.23
N THR A 211 -6.17 11.94 1.65
CA THR A 211 -6.08 12.18 0.20
C THR A 211 -5.06 11.23 -0.40
N ILE A 212 -5.44 10.47 -1.43
CA ILE A 212 -4.56 9.45 -1.97
C ILE A 212 -4.56 9.39 -3.51
N ASP A 213 -3.38 9.34 -4.10
CA ASP A 213 -3.14 8.82 -5.45
C ASP A 213 -2.67 7.37 -5.32
N VAL A 214 -3.40 6.41 -5.91
CA VAL A 214 -3.06 5.00 -5.79
C VAL A 214 -3.04 4.29 -7.13
N ARG A 215 -1.92 3.62 -7.42
CA ARG A 215 -1.72 2.85 -8.66
C ARG A 215 -1.20 1.45 -8.37
N TYR A 216 -1.94 0.44 -8.86
CA TYR A 216 -1.58 -0.97 -8.68
C TYR A 216 -1.36 -1.33 -7.21
N GLY A 217 -2.19 -0.75 -6.32
CA GLY A 217 -2.04 -0.84 -4.90
C GLY A 217 -3.31 -1.30 -4.17
N LYS A 218 -3.15 -1.51 -2.87
CA LYS A 218 -4.26 -1.77 -1.97
C LYS A 218 -4.23 -0.79 -0.81
N LEU A 219 -5.32 -0.06 -0.65
CA LEU A 219 -5.57 0.79 0.52
C LEU A 219 -6.57 0.09 1.46
N MET A 220 -6.21 0.00 2.72
CA MET A 220 -7.11 -0.41 3.81
C MET A 220 -7.18 0.72 4.81
N VAL A 221 -8.39 1.20 5.12
CA VAL A 221 -8.64 2.23 6.14
C VAL A 221 -9.69 1.68 7.07
N ASP A 222 -9.36 1.56 8.36
CA ASP A 222 -10.33 1.04 9.32
C ASP A 222 -11.35 2.15 9.70
N ARG A 223 -10.87 3.39 9.96
CA ARG A 223 -11.71 4.57 10.22
C ARG A 223 -11.11 5.84 9.66
N ALA A 224 -11.92 6.66 9.02
CA ALA A 224 -11.55 8.02 8.61
C ALA A 224 -12.78 8.94 8.52
N GLY A 225 -12.55 10.25 8.48
CA GLY A 225 -13.53 11.24 8.02
C GLY A 225 -13.69 11.12 6.51
N ASP A 226 -13.01 11.96 5.75
CA ASP A 226 -13.07 11.91 4.30
C ASP A 226 -11.92 11.08 3.73
N VAL A 227 -12.24 10.30 2.69
CA VAL A 227 -11.25 9.62 1.85
C VAL A 227 -11.44 10.08 0.41
N VAL A 228 -10.50 10.87 -0.10
CA VAL A 228 -10.50 11.37 -1.48
C VAL A 228 -9.40 10.67 -2.27
N SER A 229 -9.75 10.10 -3.40
CA SER A 229 -8.84 9.23 -4.16
C SER A 229 -8.86 9.50 -5.67
N ASP A 230 -7.67 9.54 -6.29
CA ASP A 230 -7.45 9.23 -7.72
C ASP A 230 -6.85 7.83 -7.79
N SER A 231 -7.42 6.94 -8.62
CA SER A 231 -7.02 5.53 -8.54
C SER A 231 -7.00 4.81 -9.87
N ARG A 232 -6.07 3.85 -9.98
CA ARG A 232 -6.00 2.95 -11.13
C ARG A 232 -5.54 1.56 -10.73
N TYR A 233 -6.28 0.53 -11.16
CA TYR A 233 -5.97 -0.88 -10.94
C TYR A 233 -5.77 -1.19 -9.46
N SER A 234 -6.65 -0.64 -8.61
CA SER A 234 -6.43 -0.61 -7.17
C SER A 234 -7.58 -1.26 -6.40
N THR A 235 -7.33 -1.58 -5.16
CA THR A 235 -8.33 -2.17 -4.27
C THR A 235 -8.46 -1.33 -3.01
N PHE A 236 -9.71 -0.96 -2.68
CA PHE A 236 -10.05 -0.25 -1.47
C PHE A 236 -10.82 -1.18 -0.52
N GLN A 237 -10.40 -1.20 0.74
CA GLN A 237 -11.13 -1.81 1.85
C GLN A 237 -11.30 -0.75 2.93
N LEU A 238 -12.46 -0.13 2.98
CA LEU A 238 -12.77 0.97 3.88
C LEU A 238 -13.77 0.47 4.93
N GLY A 239 -13.46 0.64 6.20
CA GLY A 239 -14.32 0.24 7.31
C GLY A 239 -15.41 1.26 7.56
N GLU A 240 -15.19 2.21 8.47
CA GLU A 240 -16.13 3.29 8.82
C GLU A 240 -15.57 4.62 8.34
N ILE A 241 -16.26 5.25 7.39
CA ILE A 241 -15.86 6.55 6.83
C ILE A 241 -17.06 7.49 6.77
N ARG A 242 -16.81 8.78 6.83
CA ARG A 242 -17.82 9.78 6.59
C ARG A 242 -18.14 9.90 5.10
N GLU A 243 -17.13 10.21 4.31
CA GLU A 243 -17.29 10.37 2.86
C GLU A 243 -16.19 9.64 2.10
N PHE A 244 -16.58 8.98 1.02
CA PHE A 244 -15.66 8.44 0.02
C PHE A 244 -15.87 9.13 -1.32
N ARG A 245 -14.83 9.79 -1.83
CA ARG A 245 -14.77 10.31 -3.21
C ARG A 245 -13.71 9.59 -3.99
N ASN A 246 -14.05 9.10 -5.18
CA ASN A 246 -13.08 8.45 -6.04
C ASN A 246 -13.29 8.83 -7.52
N ASP A 247 -12.23 9.28 -8.17
CA ASP A 247 -12.07 9.24 -9.62
C ASP A 247 -11.14 8.07 -9.95
N GLY A 248 -11.66 7.06 -10.65
CA GLY A 248 -10.89 5.83 -10.78
C GLY A 248 -11.17 4.98 -12.00
N LYS A 249 -10.28 4.00 -12.23
CA LYS A 249 -10.44 3.02 -13.32
C LYS A 249 -9.87 1.67 -12.92
N TYR A 250 -10.64 0.60 -13.24
CA TYR A 250 -10.24 -0.79 -13.02
C TYR A 250 -10.03 -1.12 -11.54
N ASP A 251 -10.91 -0.60 -10.68
CA ASP A 251 -10.77 -0.72 -9.24
C ASP A 251 -11.80 -1.68 -8.64
N ASN A 252 -11.53 -2.11 -7.40
CA ASN A 252 -12.49 -2.78 -6.57
C ASN A 252 -12.63 -2.01 -5.25
N VAL A 253 -13.82 -1.53 -4.95
CA VAL A 253 -14.12 -0.73 -3.76
C VAL A 253 -15.07 -1.50 -2.86
N SER A 254 -14.68 -1.69 -1.59
CA SER A 254 -15.50 -2.26 -0.53
C SER A 254 -15.54 -1.33 0.66
N ILE A 255 -16.74 -0.94 1.08
CA ILE A 255 -16.98 0.01 2.17
C ILE A 255 -17.92 -0.64 3.18
N GLY A 256 -17.54 -0.71 4.45
CA GLY A 256 -18.38 -1.20 5.54
C GLY A 256 -19.50 -0.23 5.87
N PHE A 257 -19.14 1.01 6.19
CA PHE A 257 -20.09 2.09 6.45
C PHE A 257 -19.63 3.39 5.81
N ALA A 258 -20.57 4.11 5.19
CA ALA A 258 -20.34 5.48 4.74
C ALA A 258 -21.60 6.32 4.94
N GLU A 259 -21.42 7.60 5.30
CA GLU A 259 -22.50 8.56 5.17
C GLU A 259 -22.68 8.96 3.70
N GLU A 260 -21.61 9.25 3.00
CA GLU A 260 -21.65 9.69 1.61
C GLU A 260 -20.65 8.91 0.73
N VAL A 261 -21.08 8.56 -0.48
CA VAL A 261 -20.25 7.88 -1.51
C VAL A 261 -20.41 8.60 -2.84
N VAL A 262 -19.32 9.13 -3.37
CA VAL A 262 -19.26 9.82 -4.67
C VAL A 262 -18.19 9.16 -5.51
N VAL A 263 -18.59 8.50 -6.61
CA VAL A 263 -17.64 7.76 -7.45
C VAL A 263 -17.90 8.06 -8.92
N GLU A 264 -16.85 8.48 -9.60
CA GLU A 264 -16.79 8.56 -11.06
C GLU A 264 -15.78 7.53 -11.56
N THR A 265 -16.24 6.53 -12.34
CA THR A 265 -15.35 5.40 -12.60
C THR A 265 -15.69 4.60 -13.86
N HIS A 266 -14.67 3.87 -14.35
CA HIS A 266 -14.81 2.92 -15.43
C HIS A 266 -14.21 1.56 -15.04
N TYR A 267 -14.91 0.47 -15.38
CA TYR A 267 -14.47 -0.91 -15.14
C TYR A 267 -14.25 -1.23 -13.65
N THR A 268 -15.12 -0.71 -12.80
CA THR A 268 -14.97 -0.78 -11.34
C THR A 268 -16.18 -1.45 -10.72
N ASN A 269 -15.94 -2.17 -9.62
CA ASN A 269 -17.00 -2.69 -8.77
C ASN A 269 -17.00 -1.94 -7.43
N VAL A 270 -18.18 -1.48 -7.01
CA VAL A 270 -18.39 -0.76 -5.75
C VAL A 270 -19.36 -1.54 -4.88
N ALA A 271 -18.92 -1.91 -3.69
CA ALA A 271 -19.75 -2.57 -2.69
C ALA A 271 -19.80 -1.73 -1.42
N VAL A 272 -20.98 -1.30 -1.00
CA VAL A 272 -21.23 -0.59 0.24
C VAL A 272 -22.11 -1.47 1.11
N GLU A 273 -21.65 -1.81 2.31
CA GLU A 273 -22.42 -2.63 3.21
C GLU A 273 -23.57 -1.80 3.81
N ARG A 274 -23.27 -0.63 4.38
CA ARG A 274 -24.26 0.28 4.97
C ARG A 274 -24.05 1.72 4.51
N LEU A 275 -25.09 2.31 3.93
CA LEU A 275 -25.13 3.69 3.44
C LEU A 275 -26.14 4.50 4.28
N ALA A 276 -25.70 5.61 4.86
CA ALA A 276 -26.56 6.42 5.73
C ALA A 276 -27.25 7.57 5.01
N ARG A 277 -26.58 8.28 4.08
CA ARG A 277 -27.13 9.55 3.55
C ARG A 277 -27.15 9.66 2.03
N ARG A 278 -26.00 9.67 1.38
CA ARG A 278 -25.91 9.98 -0.06
C ARG A 278 -25.06 9.00 -0.83
N MET A 279 -25.53 8.72 -2.05
CA MET A 279 -24.73 7.98 -3.02
C MET A 279 -24.86 8.63 -4.40
N ASN A 280 -23.75 9.05 -4.97
CA ASN A 280 -23.69 9.58 -6.34
C ASN A 280 -22.66 8.78 -7.13
N LEU A 281 -23.15 7.98 -8.08
CA LEU A 281 -22.30 7.12 -8.90
C LEU A 281 -22.46 7.48 -10.37
N ASP A 282 -21.34 7.77 -11.04
CA ASP A 282 -21.24 7.82 -12.50
C ASP A 282 -20.30 6.70 -12.95
N MET A 283 -20.86 5.65 -13.55
CA MET A 283 -20.12 4.42 -13.78
C MET A 283 -20.29 3.90 -15.21
N ALA A 284 -19.20 3.44 -15.78
CA ALA A 284 -19.24 2.67 -17.02
C ALA A 284 -18.51 1.33 -16.86
N TYR A 285 -19.18 0.23 -17.28
CA TYR A 285 -18.66 -1.14 -17.26
C TYR A 285 -18.29 -1.61 -15.84
N GLY A 286 -19.30 -1.94 -15.07
CA GLY A 286 -19.04 -2.43 -13.71
C GLY A 286 -20.32 -2.78 -12.96
N SER A 287 -20.23 -2.77 -11.65
CA SER A 287 -21.40 -2.97 -10.80
C SER A 287 -21.29 -2.18 -9.50
N ALA A 288 -22.44 -1.73 -8.99
CA ALA A 288 -22.49 -1.17 -7.64
C ALA A 288 -23.59 -1.83 -6.82
N LYS A 289 -23.31 -2.07 -5.55
CA LYS A 289 -24.24 -2.67 -4.60
C LYS A 289 -24.21 -1.94 -3.27
N ALA A 290 -25.39 -1.48 -2.79
CA ALA A 290 -25.59 -1.08 -1.39
C ALA A 290 -26.42 -2.18 -0.72
N THR A 291 -25.88 -2.81 0.33
CA THR A 291 -26.53 -3.97 0.97
C THR A 291 -27.54 -3.53 2.02
N GLN A 292 -27.35 -2.35 2.59
CA GLN A 292 -28.27 -1.71 3.52
C GLN A 292 -28.26 -0.21 3.26
N VAL A 293 -29.38 0.34 2.82
CA VAL A 293 -29.62 1.79 2.72
C VAL A 293 -30.56 2.18 3.84
N GLU A 294 -30.08 3.05 4.72
CA GLU A 294 -30.84 3.48 5.89
C GLU A 294 -32.12 4.28 5.52
N THR A 295 -33.13 4.24 6.38
CA THR A 295 -34.39 4.95 6.14
C THR A 295 -34.24 6.46 6.09
N SER A 296 -33.17 6.99 6.66
CA SER A 296 -32.83 8.41 6.76
C SER A 296 -32.00 8.95 5.57
N PHE A 297 -31.77 8.15 4.53
CA PHE A 297 -30.99 8.62 3.40
C PHE A 297 -31.61 9.85 2.74
N ASP A 298 -30.76 10.71 2.18
CA ASP A 298 -31.17 11.94 1.50
C ASP A 298 -31.38 11.70 -0.01
N GLU A 299 -30.33 11.29 -0.70
CA GLU A 299 -30.36 11.16 -2.16
C GLU A 299 -29.46 10.02 -2.65
N ILE A 300 -29.97 9.27 -3.63
CA ILE A 300 -29.20 8.32 -4.41
C ILE A 300 -29.33 8.71 -5.88
N THR A 301 -28.21 9.04 -6.51
CA THR A 301 -28.11 9.33 -7.95
C THR A 301 -27.21 8.31 -8.62
N LEU A 302 -27.74 7.63 -9.62
CA LEU A 302 -27.05 6.56 -10.34
C LEU A 302 -27.04 6.85 -11.84
N ASN A 303 -25.88 7.10 -12.41
CA ASN A 303 -25.67 7.17 -13.84
C ASN A 303 -24.87 5.95 -14.26
N GLY A 304 -25.40 5.13 -15.15
CA GLY A 304 -24.78 3.87 -15.54
C GLY A 304 -24.79 3.59 -17.03
N ARG A 305 -23.66 3.17 -17.56
CA ARG A 305 -23.56 2.61 -18.89
C ARG A 305 -22.88 1.24 -18.83
N TYR A 306 -23.57 0.18 -19.25
CA TYR A 306 -23.12 -1.22 -19.08
C TYR A 306 -22.85 -1.56 -17.61
N THR A 307 -23.73 -1.07 -16.72
CA THR A 307 -23.53 -1.15 -15.27
C THR A 307 -24.77 -1.70 -14.61
N ASP A 308 -24.58 -2.57 -13.61
CA ASP A 308 -25.63 -3.12 -12.77
C ASP A 308 -25.62 -2.46 -11.40
N PHE A 309 -26.77 -1.88 -11.00
CA PHE A 309 -26.98 -1.31 -9.67
C PHE A 309 -27.90 -2.18 -8.85
N LYS A 310 -27.55 -2.40 -7.56
CA LYS A 310 -28.36 -3.16 -6.60
C LYS A 310 -28.49 -2.39 -5.29
N LEU A 311 -29.69 -1.98 -4.97
CA LEU A 311 -30.00 -1.27 -3.74
C LEU A 311 -30.92 -2.15 -2.86
N TYR A 312 -30.48 -2.41 -1.64
CA TYR A 312 -31.27 -3.08 -0.63
C TYR A 312 -31.62 -2.03 0.45
N MET A 313 -32.88 -1.66 0.47
CA MET A 313 -33.41 -0.59 1.32
C MET A 313 -33.89 -1.16 2.63
N ASP A 314 -33.66 -0.47 3.74
CA ASP A 314 -34.24 -0.85 5.00
C ASP A 314 -35.79 -0.78 4.94
N SER A 315 -36.46 -1.65 5.72
CA SER A 315 -37.91 -1.64 5.79
C SER A 315 -38.40 -0.29 6.33
N GLY A 316 -39.47 0.24 5.72
CA GLY A 316 -40.05 1.55 6.09
C GLY A 316 -39.43 2.75 5.38
N VAL A 317 -38.54 2.54 4.41
CA VAL A 317 -38.03 3.63 3.55
C VAL A 317 -39.21 4.31 2.83
N ASN A 318 -39.15 5.64 2.83
CA ASN A 318 -40.08 6.51 2.12
C ASN A 318 -39.31 7.45 1.20
N CYS A 319 -39.49 7.32 -0.11
CA CYS A 319 -38.74 8.15 -1.08
C CYS A 319 -39.50 8.36 -2.37
N SER A 320 -39.07 9.36 -3.14
CA SER A 320 -39.48 9.60 -4.52
C SER A 320 -38.56 8.82 -5.48
N LEU A 321 -39.14 8.34 -6.58
CA LEU A 321 -38.44 7.60 -7.65
C LEU A 321 -38.50 8.39 -8.94
N ASP A 322 -37.34 8.59 -9.62
CA ASP A 322 -37.21 9.13 -10.96
C ASP A 322 -36.19 8.30 -11.74
N LEU A 323 -36.70 7.27 -12.42
CA LEU A 323 -35.88 6.21 -13.00
C LEU A 323 -36.07 6.20 -14.53
N SER A 324 -34.98 6.15 -15.27
CA SER A 324 -34.99 6.05 -16.72
C SER A 324 -33.92 5.06 -17.19
N SER A 325 -34.32 4.20 -18.09
CA SER A 325 -33.38 3.21 -18.67
C SER A 325 -33.57 3.10 -20.19
N ASN A 326 -32.47 2.76 -20.87
CA ASN A 326 -32.49 2.44 -22.29
C ASN A 326 -31.68 1.14 -22.49
N TYR A 327 -32.31 0.09 -23.02
CA TYR A 327 -31.76 -1.27 -23.07
C TYR A 327 -31.32 -1.78 -21.70
N ALA A 328 -32.02 -1.41 -20.61
CA ALA A 328 -31.69 -1.79 -19.24
C ALA A 328 -32.96 -2.11 -18.46
N ASP A 329 -32.88 -3.03 -17.52
CA ASP A 329 -33.99 -3.46 -16.69
C ASP A 329 -34.15 -2.59 -15.43
N ILE A 330 -35.39 -2.21 -15.10
CA ILE A 330 -35.75 -1.60 -13.81
C ILE A 330 -36.59 -2.61 -13.03
N ARG A 331 -36.08 -3.13 -11.92
CA ARG A 331 -36.75 -4.08 -11.05
C ARG A 331 -36.97 -3.46 -9.66
N LEU A 332 -38.24 -3.20 -9.35
CA LEU A 332 -38.69 -2.63 -8.08
C LEU A 332 -39.34 -3.70 -7.20
N PRO A 333 -39.49 -3.47 -5.88
CA PRO A 333 -40.28 -4.33 -5.00
C PRO A 333 -41.69 -4.55 -5.53
N SER A 334 -42.28 -5.73 -5.29
CA SER A 334 -43.61 -6.07 -5.73
C SER A 334 -44.72 -5.33 -4.95
N SER A 335 -44.39 -4.77 -3.80
CA SER A 335 -45.32 -4.02 -2.94
C SER A 335 -44.68 -2.73 -2.39
N GLY A 336 -45.47 -1.78 -1.98
CA GLY A 336 -45.00 -0.51 -1.42
C GLY A 336 -44.54 0.51 -2.47
N ILE A 337 -44.79 0.27 -3.76
CA ILE A 337 -44.51 1.18 -4.86
C ILE A 337 -45.81 1.78 -5.40
N ASN A 338 -45.89 3.09 -5.45
CA ASN A 338 -46.96 3.83 -6.11
C ASN A 338 -46.39 4.55 -7.34
N LYS A 339 -46.74 4.06 -8.55
CA LYS A 339 -46.24 4.58 -9.82
C LYS A 339 -47.21 5.65 -10.34
N ASN A 340 -46.74 6.87 -10.47
CA ASN A 340 -47.46 7.99 -11.10
C ASN A 340 -47.28 7.98 -12.61
N TYR A 341 -46.17 7.44 -13.07
CA TYR A 341 -45.79 7.29 -14.48
C TYR A 341 -45.01 6.00 -14.66
N ASP A 342 -45.42 5.23 -15.65
CA ASP A 342 -44.73 3.96 -16.03
C ASP A 342 -44.94 3.77 -17.53
N ALA A 343 -43.95 4.16 -18.31
CA ALA A 343 -44.00 4.11 -19.77
C ALA A 343 -42.82 3.33 -20.35
N GLN A 344 -43.15 2.37 -21.21
CA GLN A 344 -42.16 1.59 -21.94
C GLN A 344 -42.38 1.78 -23.43
N GLU A 345 -41.39 2.38 -24.10
CA GLU A 345 -41.40 2.63 -25.53
C GLU A 345 -40.15 2.01 -26.17
N GLY A 346 -40.33 0.89 -26.90
CA GLY A 346 -39.21 0.14 -27.47
C GLY A 346 -38.23 -0.34 -26.41
N SER A 347 -37.01 0.18 -26.44
CA SER A 347 -35.96 -0.14 -25.48
C SER A 347 -35.92 0.80 -24.27
N SER A 348 -36.68 1.89 -24.29
CA SER A 348 -36.71 2.87 -23.21
C SER A 348 -37.80 2.54 -22.18
N HIS A 349 -37.49 2.66 -20.91
CA HIS A 349 -38.40 2.48 -19.82
C HIS A 349 -38.22 3.63 -18.79
N GLU A 350 -39.30 4.34 -18.53
CA GLU A 350 -39.34 5.43 -17.54
C GLU A 350 -40.33 5.10 -16.43
N VAL A 351 -39.90 5.25 -15.17
CA VAL A 351 -40.74 5.08 -13.99
C VAL A 351 -40.58 6.27 -13.07
N ARG A 352 -41.69 6.91 -12.75
CA ARG A 352 -41.76 7.95 -11.71
C ARG A 352 -42.86 7.56 -10.69
N GLY A 353 -42.57 7.81 -9.43
CA GLY A 353 -43.49 7.43 -8.37
C GLY A 353 -42.86 7.56 -6.99
N THR A 354 -43.39 6.79 -6.04
CA THR A 354 -42.90 6.78 -4.67
C THR A 354 -42.74 5.35 -4.17
N MET A 355 -41.80 5.17 -3.24
CA MET A 355 -41.72 4.00 -2.38
C MET A 355 -42.23 4.38 -0.99
N GLY A 356 -43.07 3.53 -0.40
CA GLY A 356 -43.78 3.85 0.84
C GLY A 356 -44.76 5.02 0.67
N SER A 357 -44.82 5.91 1.63
CA SER A 357 -45.67 7.11 1.58
C SER A 357 -45.10 8.27 0.75
N GLY A 358 -43.91 8.08 0.15
CA GLY A 358 -43.14 9.17 -0.38
C GLY A 358 -42.42 9.96 0.71
N GLY A 359 -41.60 10.92 0.33
CA GLY A 359 -40.80 11.71 1.28
C GLY A 359 -39.86 12.66 0.58
N ASN A 360 -38.98 13.29 1.36
CA ASN A 360 -37.93 14.19 0.82
C ASN A 360 -36.77 13.44 0.21
N SER A 361 -36.55 12.17 0.59
CA SER A 361 -35.51 11.31 0.02
C SER A 361 -35.80 10.97 -1.45
N THR A 362 -34.78 10.84 -2.27
CA THR A 362 -34.96 10.62 -3.69
C THR A 362 -34.00 9.56 -4.23
N ILE A 363 -34.50 8.67 -5.10
CA ILE A 363 -33.69 7.81 -5.93
C ILE A 363 -33.83 8.25 -7.38
N LYS A 364 -32.75 8.70 -7.98
CA LYS A 364 -32.64 9.06 -9.40
C LYS A 364 -31.74 8.05 -10.10
N ALA A 365 -32.17 7.49 -11.23
CA ALA A 365 -31.30 6.62 -12.02
C ALA A 365 -31.45 6.90 -13.51
N ARG A 366 -30.32 6.94 -14.19
CA ARG A 366 -30.21 7.07 -15.64
C ARG A 366 -29.29 5.98 -16.15
N MET A 367 -29.81 5.03 -16.90
CA MET A 367 -29.06 3.83 -17.25
C MET A 367 -29.14 3.53 -18.75
N SER A 368 -28.05 3.00 -19.28
CA SER A 368 -28.06 2.38 -20.60
C SER A 368 -27.23 1.09 -20.58
N TYR A 369 -27.84 -0.01 -21.05
CA TYR A 369 -27.26 -1.36 -21.07
C TYR A 369 -26.81 -1.82 -19.67
N GLY A 370 -27.70 -2.41 -18.93
CA GLY A 370 -27.47 -2.88 -17.57
C GLY A 370 -28.77 -3.02 -16.80
N GLY A 371 -28.76 -2.78 -15.50
CA GLY A 371 -29.99 -2.91 -14.71
C GLY A 371 -29.96 -2.20 -13.37
N LEU A 372 -31.15 -1.87 -12.86
CA LEU A 372 -31.37 -1.44 -11.49
C LEU A 372 -32.27 -2.46 -10.79
N LEU A 373 -31.78 -2.99 -9.69
CA LEU A 373 -32.56 -3.77 -8.75
C LEU A 373 -32.73 -3.00 -7.45
N VAL A 374 -33.95 -2.70 -7.07
CA VAL A 374 -34.30 -2.17 -5.75
C VAL A 374 -35.09 -3.23 -5.00
N ARG A 375 -34.69 -3.55 -3.78
CA ARG A 375 -35.41 -4.45 -2.86
C ARG A 375 -35.54 -3.82 -1.49
N THR A 376 -36.54 -4.22 -0.72
CA THR A 376 -36.64 -3.94 0.69
C THR A 376 -36.22 -5.17 1.49
N ASN A 377 -35.42 -4.97 2.52
CA ASN A 377 -34.98 -6.01 3.47
C ASN A 377 -36.12 -6.36 4.43
#